data_396a1c9ab4345882a5ca7b1202c5192b
#
_entry.id   396a1c9ab4345882a5ca7b1202c5192b
#
_cell.length_a   1.000
_cell.length_b   1.000
_cell.length_c   1.000
_cell.angle_alpha   90.00
_cell.angle_beta   90.00
_cell.angle_gamma   90.00
#
_symmetry.space_group_name_H-M   'P 1'
#
loop_
_entity.id
_entity.type
_entity.pdbx_description
1 polymer ?
#
loop_
_entity_poly.entity_id
_entity_poly.type
_entity_poly.pdbx_seq_one_letter_code
_entity_poly.pdbx_strand_id
1 'polypeptide(L)'
;PVAAAVWALYAEALGLTAHRLKALGVIDKIVAEPLGGAHRDPQQMASMLKRALADTLRQFQGMKTKDLLSARHERLLAYGKFKSTTTED
;
A
#
# COMPACT_ATOMS: atom_id res chain seq x y z
N PRO A 1 -24.23 13.37 -0.73
CA PRO A 1 -25.21 12.61 -1.48
C PRO A 1 -25.07 11.10 -1.31
N VAL A 2 -26.14 10.44 -1.68
CA VAL A 2 -26.29 9.01 -1.47
C VAL A 2 -25.24 8.22 -2.26
N ALA A 3 -24.94 8.65 -3.48
CA ALA A 3 -23.97 7.94 -4.31
C ALA A 3 -22.58 7.89 -3.68
N ALA A 4 -22.14 8.99 -3.08
CA ALA A 4 -20.84 9.04 -2.42
C ALA A 4 -20.82 8.14 -1.17
N ALA A 5 -21.90 8.11 -0.42
CA ALA A 5 -22.02 7.27 0.77
C ALA A 5 -21.99 5.77 0.41
N VAL A 6 -22.70 5.41 -0.65
CA VAL A 6 -22.72 4.02 -1.12
C VAL A 6 -21.33 3.61 -1.62
N TRP A 7 -20.66 4.48 -2.36
CA TRP A 7 -19.30 4.19 -2.85
C TRP A 7 -18.32 3.99 -1.68
N ALA A 8 -18.42 4.83 -0.64
CA ALA A 8 -17.57 4.71 0.53
C ALA A 8 -17.77 3.36 1.24
N LEU A 9 -19.04 2.90 1.33
CA LEU A 9 -19.32 1.60 1.92
C LEU A 9 -18.73 0.45 1.11
N TYR A 10 -18.82 0.52 -0.21
CA TYR A 10 -18.22 -0.49 -1.07
C TYR A 10 -16.70 -0.49 -0.94
N ALA A 11 -16.09 0.70 -0.95
CA ALA A 11 -14.65 0.80 -0.83
C ALA A 11 -14.14 0.18 0.47
N GLU A 12 -14.84 0.42 1.56
CA GLU A 12 -14.47 -0.15 2.85
C GLU A 12 -14.69 -1.65 2.90
N ALA A 13 -15.82 -2.13 2.40
CA ALA A 13 -16.13 -3.56 2.38
C ALA A 13 -15.11 -4.35 1.55
N LEU A 14 -14.63 -3.77 0.45
CA LEU A 14 -13.63 -4.40 -0.39
C LEU A 14 -12.20 -4.17 0.09
N GLY A 15 -12.02 -3.35 1.12
CA GLY A 15 -10.69 -3.07 1.64
C GLY A 15 -9.85 -2.20 0.72
N LEU A 16 -10.48 -1.26 0.01
CA LEU A 16 -9.78 -0.43 -0.98
C LEU A 16 -9.17 0.85 -0.42
N THR A 17 -9.32 1.12 0.87
CA THR A 17 -8.66 2.29 1.47
C THR A 17 -7.18 1.98 1.71
N ALA A 18 -6.34 3.02 1.71
CA ALA A 18 -4.92 2.86 1.93
C ALA A 18 -4.61 2.17 3.26
N HIS A 19 -5.26 2.59 4.32
CA HIS A 19 -5.04 1.99 5.64
C HIS A 19 -5.44 0.51 5.67
N ARG A 20 -6.54 0.18 5.04
CA ARG A 20 -7.01 -1.19 4.97
C ARG A 20 -6.06 -2.08 4.16
N LEU A 21 -5.60 -1.56 3.01
CA LEU A 21 -4.65 -2.28 2.17
C LEU A 21 -3.32 -2.52 2.88
N LYS A 22 -2.87 -1.53 3.66
CA LYS A 22 -1.66 -1.69 4.45
C LYS A 22 -1.85 -2.76 5.53
N ALA A 23 -2.99 -2.74 6.22
CA ALA A 23 -3.29 -3.73 7.24
C ALA A 23 -3.37 -5.14 6.66
N LEU A 24 -3.83 -5.28 5.42
CA LEU A 24 -3.90 -6.57 4.74
C LEU A 24 -2.56 -7.01 4.14
N GLY A 25 -1.55 -6.15 4.18
CA GLY A 25 -0.23 -6.50 3.65
C GLY A 25 -0.08 -6.37 2.15
N VAL A 26 -1.07 -5.77 1.46
CA VAL A 26 -1.01 -5.59 0.01
C VAL A 26 -0.05 -4.47 -0.36
N ILE A 27 0.00 -3.43 0.45
CA ILE A 27 0.93 -2.31 0.24
C ILE A 27 1.81 -2.15 1.47
N ASP A 28 2.96 -1.52 1.28
CA ASP A 28 3.94 -1.37 2.36
C ASP A 28 3.90 -0.02 3.04
N LYS A 29 3.59 1.01 2.31
CA LYS A 29 3.72 2.36 2.83
C LYS A 29 2.65 3.27 2.25
N ILE A 30 2.16 4.18 3.08
CA ILE A 30 1.18 5.19 2.69
C ILE A 30 1.91 6.52 2.59
N VAL A 31 1.79 7.18 1.44
CA VAL A 31 2.36 8.51 1.23
C VAL A 31 1.22 9.51 1.31
N ALA A 32 1.33 10.47 2.23
CA ALA A 32 0.29 11.47 2.41
C ALA A 32 0.23 12.42 1.23
N GLU A 33 -0.96 12.88 0.91
CA GLU A 33 -1.15 13.92 -0.08
C GLU A 33 -1.00 15.30 0.55
N PRO A 34 -0.60 16.32 -0.24
CA PRO A 34 -0.65 17.70 0.25
C PRO A 34 -2.08 18.11 0.56
N LEU A 35 -2.22 19.14 1.37
CA LEU A 35 -3.53 19.66 1.71
C LEU A 35 -4.28 20.05 0.44
N GLY A 36 -5.47 19.53 0.27
CA GLY A 36 -6.27 19.76 -0.94
C GLY A 36 -6.05 18.75 -2.06
N GLY A 37 -5.12 17.79 -1.90
CA GLY A 37 -4.87 16.73 -2.86
C GLY A 37 -3.64 16.96 -3.72
N ALA A 38 -3.20 15.92 -4.39
CA ALA A 38 -1.99 15.96 -5.22
C ALA A 38 -2.09 16.98 -6.37
N HIS A 39 -3.27 17.15 -6.91
CA HIS A 39 -3.49 18.08 -8.02
C HIS A 39 -3.41 19.55 -7.61
N ARG A 40 -3.56 19.85 -6.33
CA ARG A 40 -3.48 21.22 -5.81
C ARG A 40 -2.04 21.68 -5.65
N ASP A 41 -1.14 20.78 -5.34
CA ASP A 41 0.28 21.08 -5.19
C ASP A 41 1.11 19.93 -5.72
N PRO A 42 1.24 19.84 -7.05
CA PRO A 42 1.98 18.72 -7.64
C PRO A 42 3.46 18.70 -7.27
N GLN A 43 4.06 19.85 -7.03
CA GLN A 43 5.48 19.90 -6.65
C GLN A 43 5.70 19.33 -5.27
N GLN A 44 4.84 19.66 -4.31
CA GLN A 44 4.91 19.11 -2.97
C GLN A 44 4.68 17.60 -3.01
N MET A 45 3.68 17.14 -3.76
CA MET A 45 3.40 15.72 -3.91
C MET A 45 4.60 14.98 -4.51
N ALA A 46 5.23 15.56 -5.54
CA ALA A 46 6.41 14.97 -6.16
C ALA A 46 7.57 14.86 -5.16
N SER A 47 7.79 15.87 -4.33
CA SER A 47 8.81 15.84 -3.30
C SER A 47 8.54 14.77 -2.25
N MET A 48 7.31 14.64 -1.81
CA MET A 48 6.92 13.63 -0.82
C MET A 48 7.08 12.23 -1.38
N LEU A 49 6.68 12.04 -2.63
CA LEU A 49 6.84 10.75 -3.30
C LEU A 49 8.31 10.42 -3.51
N LYS A 50 9.11 11.39 -3.95
CA LYS A 50 10.55 11.22 -4.12
C LYS A 50 11.21 10.77 -2.82
N ARG A 51 10.85 11.39 -1.71
CA ARG A 51 11.40 11.03 -0.40
C ARG A 51 11.03 9.59 -0.03
N ALA A 52 9.76 9.23 -0.23
CA ALA A 52 9.30 7.88 0.08
C ALA A 52 10.03 6.83 -0.77
N LEU A 53 10.21 7.10 -2.06
CA LEU A 53 10.93 6.21 -2.96
C LEU A 53 12.41 6.11 -2.60
N ALA A 54 13.05 7.23 -2.26
CA ALA A 54 14.45 7.24 -1.86
C ALA A 54 14.67 6.47 -0.56
N ASP A 55 13.76 6.61 0.41
CA ASP A 55 13.85 5.87 1.66
C ASP A 55 13.71 4.36 1.42
N THR A 56 12.79 3.98 0.54
CA THR A 56 12.60 2.57 0.19
C THR A 56 13.84 2.01 -0.52
N LEU A 57 14.42 2.76 -1.45
CA LEU A 57 15.63 2.33 -2.14
C LEU A 57 16.78 2.13 -1.16
N ARG A 58 16.89 2.99 -0.16
CA ARG A 58 17.94 2.85 0.84
C ARG A 58 17.83 1.55 1.62
N GLN A 59 16.63 1.06 1.83
CA GLN A 59 16.43 -0.22 2.50
C GLN A 59 17.02 -1.39 1.70
N PHE A 60 17.05 -1.26 0.38
CA PHE A 60 17.54 -2.30 -0.50
C PHE A 60 19.02 -2.15 -0.87
N GLN A 61 19.61 -0.99 -0.62
CA GLN A 61 21.03 -0.80 -0.85
C GLN A 61 21.82 -1.70 0.09
N GLY A 62 22.80 -2.39 -0.42
CA GLY A 62 23.57 -3.32 0.36
C GLY A 62 23.00 -4.72 0.42
N MET A 63 21.78 -4.93 -0.03
CA MET A 63 21.24 -6.28 -0.14
C MET A 63 21.78 -6.96 -1.39
N LYS A 64 22.13 -8.22 -1.26
CA LYS A 64 22.55 -9.00 -2.42
C LYS A 64 21.36 -9.32 -3.30
N THR A 65 21.60 -9.47 -4.60
CA THR A 65 20.54 -9.80 -5.55
C THR A 65 19.76 -11.03 -5.13
N LYS A 66 20.43 -12.04 -4.59
CA LYS A 66 19.77 -13.25 -4.10
C LYS A 66 18.78 -12.94 -3.00
N ASP A 67 19.15 -12.06 -2.07
CA ASP A 67 18.27 -11.71 -0.95
C ASP A 67 17.07 -10.89 -1.41
N LEU A 68 17.29 -10.01 -2.39
CA LEU A 68 16.20 -9.24 -2.98
C LEU A 68 15.19 -10.14 -3.68
N LEU A 69 15.67 -11.13 -4.42
CA LEU A 69 14.79 -12.07 -5.10
C LEU A 69 14.03 -12.95 -4.12
N SER A 70 14.68 -13.38 -3.04
CA SER A 70 14.02 -14.14 -1.99
C SER A 70 12.93 -13.33 -1.29
N ALA A 71 13.22 -12.08 -0.96
CA ALA A 71 12.25 -11.19 -0.31
C ALA A 71 11.04 -10.95 -1.21
N ARG A 72 11.28 -10.77 -2.50
CA ARG A 72 10.21 -10.59 -3.48
C ARG A 72 9.34 -11.84 -3.57
N HIS A 73 9.95 -13.00 -3.61
CA HIS A 73 9.24 -14.27 -3.68
C HIS A 73 8.37 -14.47 -2.44
N GLU A 74 8.93 -14.25 -1.27
CA GLU A 74 8.18 -14.37 -0.01
C GLU A 74 6.99 -13.41 0.03
N ARG A 75 7.19 -12.18 -0.47
CA ARG A 75 6.11 -11.20 -0.51
C ARG A 75 4.97 -11.66 -1.41
N LEU A 76 5.28 -12.18 -2.58
CA LEU A 76 4.27 -12.69 -3.50
C LEU A 76 3.50 -13.85 -2.89
N LEU A 77 4.19 -14.74 -2.19
CA LEU A 77 3.53 -15.85 -1.51
C LEU A 77 2.64 -15.37 -0.37
N ALA A 78 3.05 -14.31 0.31
CA ALA A 78 2.28 -13.78 1.43
C ALA A 78 0.92 -13.23 1.01
N TYR A 79 0.78 -12.79 -0.25
CA TYR A 79 -0.52 -12.32 -0.74
C TYR A 79 -1.59 -13.41 -0.76
N GLY A 80 -1.19 -14.67 -0.79
CA GLY A 80 -2.15 -15.77 -0.78
C GLY A 80 -2.60 -16.20 0.62
N LYS A 81 -2.03 -15.62 1.66
CA LYS A 81 -2.39 -16.01 3.02
C LYS A 81 -3.66 -15.30 3.46
N PHE A 82 -4.59 -16.05 3.95
CA PHE A 82 -5.80 -15.48 4.52
C PHE A 82 -6.41 -16.43 5.54
N LYS A 83 -7.20 -15.87 6.42
CA LYS A 83 -7.98 -16.67 7.35
C LYS A 83 -9.42 -16.68 6.92
N SER A 84 -9.98 -17.87 6.78
CA SER A 84 -11.40 -18.00 6.48
C SER A 84 -12.20 -18.01 7.77
N THR A 85 -13.35 -17.35 7.75
CA THR A 85 -14.25 -17.41 8.88
C THR A 85 -15.06 -18.71 8.90
N THR A 86 -14.99 -19.46 7.84
CA THR A 86 -15.63 -20.75 7.82
C THR A 86 -14.63 -21.72 8.22
N THR A 87 -14.40 -22.10 9.04
CA THR A 87 -13.51 -22.92 9.55
C THR A 87 -13.24 -24.13 8.97
N GLU A 88 -12.79 -24.37 8.21
CA GLU A 88 -12.45 -25.49 7.71
C GLU A 88 -11.23 -25.67 7.67
N ASP A 89 -10.66 -25.51 7.90
CA ASP A 89 -9.43 -25.56 7.93
C ASP A 89 -8.83 -25.84 8.38
#